data_1d4a0b26eca79325a7ab9d39ff6e579f
#
_entry.id   1d4a0b26eca79325a7ab9d39ff6e579f
#
_cell.length_a   1.000
_cell.length_b   1.000
_cell.length_c   1.000
_cell.angle_alpha   90.00
_cell.angle_beta   90.00
_cell.angle_gamma   90.00
#
_symmetry.space_group_name_H-M   'P 1'
#
loop_
_entity.id
_entity.type
_entity.pdbx_description
1 polymer ?
#
loop_
_entity_poly.entity_id
_entity_poly.type
_entity_poly.pdbx_seq_one_letter_code
_entity_poly.pdbx_strand_id
1 'polypeptide(L)'
;MQDFYDAIKHLASGQVYAVVATADAQYPTLVYTPIDEERVIALDGPNPLKRSRVQVDAYARTLVACEQLQDQVLSALLADINTVADVRMGLTDFDPQAGIYRISVDFTYYR
;
A
#
# COMPACT_ATOMS: atom_id res chain seq x y z
N MET A 1 11.35 -2.68 -3.32
CA MET A 1 9.97 -2.95 -2.84
C MET A 1 9.94 -3.75 -1.54
N GLN A 2 11.03 -4.40 -1.19
CA GLN A 2 11.10 -5.16 0.07
C GLN A 2 10.91 -4.26 1.30
N ASP A 3 11.43 -3.04 1.26
CA ASP A 3 11.28 -2.06 2.34
C ASP A 3 9.82 -1.67 2.57
N PHE A 4 9.04 -1.54 1.49
CA PHE A 4 7.59 -1.26 1.58
C PHE A 4 6.86 -2.43 2.24
N TYR A 5 7.12 -3.64 1.79
CA TYR A 5 6.54 -4.84 2.37
C TYR A 5 6.91 -4.98 3.85
N ASP A 6 8.18 -4.79 4.19
CA ASP A 6 8.64 -4.90 5.57
C ASP A 6 7.93 -3.90 6.49
N ALA A 7 7.60 -2.71 6.00
CA ALA A 7 6.90 -1.71 6.78
C ALA A 7 5.46 -2.13 7.11
N ILE A 8 4.77 -2.85 6.21
CA ILE A 8 3.33 -3.15 6.35
C ILE A 8 3.01 -4.62 6.60
N LYS A 9 3.99 -5.52 6.53
CA LYS A 9 3.75 -6.98 6.58
C LYS A 9 3.06 -7.47 7.85
N HIS A 10 3.13 -6.71 8.94
CA HIS A 10 2.51 -7.07 10.22
C HIS A 10 1.04 -6.67 10.30
N LEU A 11 0.55 -5.87 9.35
CA LEU A 11 -0.84 -5.42 9.33
C LEU A 11 -1.76 -6.53 8.83
N ALA A 12 -3.06 -6.37 9.04
CA ALA A 12 -4.08 -7.32 8.59
C ALA A 12 -3.77 -8.76 9.06
N SER A 13 -3.22 -8.92 10.26
CA SER A 13 -2.80 -10.22 10.81
C SER A 13 -1.86 -10.99 9.88
N GLY A 14 -1.00 -10.26 9.14
CA GLY A 14 -0.06 -10.84 8.19
C GLY A 14 -0.63 -11.13 6.81
N GLN A 15 -1.90 -10.81 6.55
CA GLN A 15 -2.53 -11.00 5.24
C GLN A 15 -2.16 -9.86 4.30
N VAL A 16 -0.89 -9.80 3.90
CA VAL A 16 -0.33 -8.77 3.02
C VAL A 16 0.32 -9.46 1.83
N TYR A 17 -0.15 -9.16 0.63
CA TYR A 17 0.24 -9.83 -0.61
C TYR A 17 0.71 -8.84 -1.66
N ALA A 18 1.64 -9.28 -2.50
CA ALA A 18 2.12 -8.50 -3.64
C ALA A 18 1.29 -8.84 -4.88
N VAL A 19 0.72 -7.82 -5.52
CA VAL A 19 -0.02 -7.87 -6.78
C VAL A 19 -1.34 -8.63 -6.69
N VAL A 20 -1.35 -9.85 -6.14
CA VAL A 20 -2.56 -10.66 -6.03
C VAL A 20 -2.55 -11.45 -4.72
N ALA A 21 -3.69 -11.49 -4.04
CA ALA A 21 -3.86 -12.31 -2.85
C ALA A 21 -4.05 -13.78 -3.23
N THR A 22 -3.63 -14.68 -2.33
CA THR A 22 -3.87 -16.11 -2.52
C THR A 22 -5.38 -16.42 -2.40
N ALA A 23 -5.80 -17.53 -3.00
CA ALA A 23 -7.23 -17.90 -3.01
C ALA A 23 -7.80 -18.16 -1.61
N ASP A 24 -6.95 -18.53 -0.64
CA ASP A 24 -7.35 -18.79 0.74
C ASP A 24 -7.09 -17.62 1.68
N ALA A 25 -6.82 -16.42 1.14
CA ALA A 25 -6.58 -15.23 1.95
C ALA A 25 -7.78 -14.93 2.86
N GLN A 26 -7.48 -14.58 4.09
CA GLN A 26 -8.49 -14.19 5.08
C GLN A 26 -8.66 -12.68 5.08
N TYR A 27 -9.87 -12.22 5.34
CA TYR A 27 -10.14 -10.78 5.43
C TYR A 27 -10.05 -10.32 6.90
N PRO A 28 -9.55 -9.12 7.15
CA PRO A 28 -9.07 -8.13 6.20
C PRO A 28 -7.76 -8.52 5.52
N THR A 29 -7.56 -8.02 4.31
CA THR A 29 -6.40 -8.34 3.48
C THR A 29 -5.87 -7.06 2.83
N LEU A 30 -4.55 -6.95 2.73
CA LEU A 30 -3.88 -5.89 1.97
C LEU A 30 -3.18 -6.48 0.75
N VAL A 31 -3.33 -5.81 -0.38
CA VAL A 31 -2.59 -6.13 -1.61
C VAL A 31 -1.87 -4.87 -2.06
N TYR A 32 -0.56 -4.93 -2.18
CA TYR A 32 0.22 -3.80 -2.69
C TYR A 32 0.74 -4.12 -4.08
N THR A 33 0.65 -3.14 -4.97
CA THR A 33 1.05 -3.27 -6.37
C THR A 33 1.96 -2.12 -6.75
N PRO A 34 3.22 -2.38 -7.11
CA PRO A 34 4.09 -1.32 -7.65
C PRO A 34 3.49 -0.82 -8.96
N ILE A 35 3.28 0.50 -9.05
CA ILE A 35 2.70 1.12 -10.23
C ILE A 35 3.79 1.72 -11.09
N ASP A 36 4.75 2.41 -10.47
CA ASP A 36 5.69 3.26 -11.17
C ASP A 36 6.93 3.46 -10.33
N GLU A 37 8.07 3.54 -10.97
CA GLU A 37 9.35 3.78 -10.32
C GLU A 37 10.18 4.70 -11.20
N GLU A 38 10.59 5.82 -10.65
CA GLU A 38 11.38 6.82 -11.37
C GLU A 38 12.64 7.11 -10.58
N ARG A 39 13.78 7.17 -11.28
CA ARG A 39 15.04 7.57 -10.69
C ARG A 39 15.29 9.03 -11.01
N VAL A 40 15.43 9.83 -9.96
CA VAL A 40 15.79 11.23 -10.09
C VAL A 40 17.31 11.34 -10.03
N ILE A 41 17.91 11.72 -11.16
CA ILE A 41 19.37 11.83 -11.25
C ILE A 41 19.74 13.28 -10.94
N ALA A 42 20.44 13.48 -9.82
CA ALA A 42 21.01 14.77 -9.50
C ALA A 42 22.30 15.00 -10.31
N LEU A 43 22.45 16.17 -10.89
CA LEU A 43 23.59 16.48 -11.75
C LEU A 43 24.94 16.41 -11.02
N ASP A 44 24.93 16.58 -9.70
CA ASP A 44 26.13 16.67 -8.88
C ASP A 44 26.13 15.70 -7.69
N GLY A 45 25.24 14.71 -7.69
CA GLY A 45 25.11 13.75 -6.59
C GLY A 45 25.46 12.32 -7.03
N PRO A 46 26.19 11.56 -6.20
CA PRO A 46 26.53 10.18 -6.52
C PRO A 46 25.38 9.20 -6.33
N ASN A 47 24.33 9.56 -5.58
CA ASN A 47 23.24 8.66 -5.24
C ASN A 47 21.93 9.19 -5.82
N PRO A 48 21.43 8.59 -6.91
CA PRO A 48 20.14 8.99 -7.45
C PRO A 48 19.03 8.70 -6.46
N LEU A 49 18.14 9.66 -6.28
CA LEU A 49 16.94 9.49 -5.49
C LEU A 49 15.91 8.72 -6.32
N LYS A 50 15.26 7.77 -5.70
CA LYS A 50 14.28 6.92 -6.35
C LYS A 50 12.88 7.31 -5.88
N ARG A 51 12.00 7.63 -6.82
CA ARG A 51 10.60 7.91 -6.58
C ARG A 51 9.80 6.67 -6.91
N SER A 52 9.07 6.15 -5.93
CA SER A 52 8.26 4.94 -6.10
C SER A 52 6.80 5.26 -5.84
N ARG A 53 5.92 4.72 -6.67
CA ARG A 53 4.48 4.82 -6.49
C ARG A 53 3.90 3.43 -6.36
N VAL A 54 3.15 3.21 -5.28
CA VAL A 54 2.60 1.90 -4.95
C VAL A 54 1.11 2.07 -4.65
N GLN A 55 0.30 1.25 -5.28
CA GLN A 55 -1.12 1.17 -4.97
C GLN A 55 -1.32 0.12 -3.88
N VAL A 56 -2.05 0.49 -2.84
CA VAL A 56 -2.42 -0.44 -1.77
C VAL A 56 -3.94 -0.60 -1.76
N ASP A 57 -4.39 -1.82 -1.95
CA ASP A 57 -5.80 -2.19 -1.89
C ASP A 57 -6.08 -2.83 -0.53
N ALA A 58 -7.00 -2.24 0.23
CA ALA A 58 -7.47 -2.82 1.49
C ALA A 58 -8.83 -3.48 1.23
N TYR A 59 -8.93 -4.75 1.58
CA TYR A 59 -10.15 -5.54 1.45
C TYR A 59 -10.66 -5.91 2.83
N ALA A 60 -11.92 -5.65 3.11
CA ALA A 60 -12.53 -6.01 4.39
C ALA A 60 -14.04 -6.15 4.24
N ARG A 61 -14.67 -6.71 5.26
CA ARG A 61 -16.12 -6.94 5.26
C ARG A 61 -16.93 -5.69 5.56
N THR A 62 -16.29 -4.62 6.05
CA THR A 62 -16.93 -3.33 6.29
C THR A 62 -16.08 -2.20 5.72
N LEU A 63 -16.72 -1.12 5.32
CA LEU A 63 -16.02 0.06 4.81
C LEU A 63 -15.11 0.68 5.88
N VAL A 64 -15.59 0.74 7.12
CA VAL A 64 -14.81 1.28 8.23
C VAL A 64 -13.53 0.49 8.44
N ALA A 65 -13.59 -0.85 8.35
CA ALA A 65 -12.40 -1.68 8.49
C ALA A 65 -11.39 -1.40 7.38
N CYS A 66 -11.84 -1.18 6.14
CA CYS A 66 -10.95 -0.78 5.03
C CYS A 66 -10.28 0.56 5.32
N GLU A 67 -11.04 1.56 5.80
CA GLU A 67 -10.50 2.88 6.12
C GLU A 67 -9.47 2.79 7.24
N GLN A 68 -9.77 2.07 8.31
CA GLN A 68 -8.84 1.87 9.42
C GLN A 68 -7.56 1.19 8.97
N LEU A 69 -7.67 0.22 8.08
CA LEU A 69 -6.52 -0.50 7.57
C LEU A 69 -5.62 0.40 6.72
N GLN A 70 -6.21 1.26 5.89
CA GLN A 70 -5.44 2.24 5.11
C GLN A 70 -4.76 3.29 6.01
N ASP A 71 -5.40 3.71 7.09
CA ASP A 71 -4.78 4.60 8.06
C ASP A 71 -3.59 3.92 8.75
N GLN A 72 -3.70 2.64 9.05
CA GLN A 72 -2.60 1.86 9.62
C GLN A 72 -1.43 1.73 8.64
N VAL A 73 -1.71 1.56 7.34
CA VAL A 73 -0.68 1.54 6.31
C VAL A 73 0.09 2.85 6.30
N LEU A 74 -0.60 3.98 6.28
CA LEU A 74 0.05 5.29 6.28
C LEU A 74 0.92 5.47 7.53
N SER A 75 0.39 5.13 8.71
CA SER A 75 1.14 5.25 9.96
C SER A 75 2.40 4.38 9.96
N ALA A 76 2.30 3.15 9.45
CA ALA A 76 3.45 2.25 9.36
C ALA A 76 4.51 2.76 8.40
N LEU A 77 4.08 3.30 7.24
CA LEU A 77 5.01 3.86 6.26
C LEU A 77 5.73 5.09 6.80
N LEU A 78 5.01 5.97 7.50
CA LEU A 78 5.62 7.16 8.10
C LEU A 78 6.64 6.82 9.18
N ALA A 79 6.41 5.72 9.92
CA ALA A 79 7.32 5.26 10.94
C ALA A 79 8.61 4.67 10.36
N ASP A 80 8.51 3.89 9.27
CA ASP A 80 9.64 3.10 8.76
C ASP A 80 10.32 3.73 7.55
N ILE A 81 9.58 4.40 6.68
CA ILE A 81 10.13 4.98 5.45
C ILE A 81 10.33 6.49 5.59
N ASN A 82 9.44 7.18 6.27
CA ASN A 82 9.38 8.62 6.57
C ASN A 82 9.61 9.59 5.39
N THR A 83 9.65 9.08 4.17
CA THR A 83 9.81 9.88 2.95
C THR A 83 8.59 9.80 2.07
N VAL A 84 7.43 9.55 2.68
CA VAL A 84 6.14 9.56 1.96
C VAL A 84 5.84 10.99 1.53
N ALA A 85 5.70 11.19 0.23
CA ALA A 85 5.53 12.51 -0.35
C ALA A 85 4.09 12.80 -0.72
N ASP A 86 3.30 11.76 -1.05
CA ASP A 86 1.93 11.93 -1.51
C ASP A 86 1.11 10.70 -1.18
N VAL A 87 -0.15 10.93 -0.82
CA VAL A 87 -1.11 9.87 -0.51
C VAL A 87 -2.41 10.26 -1.21
N ARG A 88 -2.89 9.42 -2.13
CA ARG A 88 -4.12 9.69 -2.88
C ARG A 88 -5.07 8.54 -2.76
N MET A 89 -6.29 8.82 -2.32
CA MET A 89 -7.36 7.85 -2.37
C MET A 89 -7.76 7.62 -3.83
N GLY A 90 -7.70 6.38 -4.28
CA GLY A 90 -8.06 6.01 -5.64
C GLY A 90 -9.52 5.60 -5.75
N LEU A 91 -9.81 4.34 -5.49
CA LEU A 91 -11.12 3.73 -5.74
C LEU A 91 -11.71 3.17 -4.46
N THR A 92 -13.02 3.41 -4.27
CA THR A 92 -13.81 2.70 -3.27
C THR A 92 -14.81 1.82 -4.01
N ASP A 93 -14.85 0.54 -3.68
CA ASP A 93 -15.62 -0.46 -4.40
C ASP A 93 -16.22 -1.49 -3.46
N PHE A 94 -17.26 -2.19 -3.92
CA PHE A 94 -17.92 -3.24 -3.16
C PHE A 94 -18.27 -4.40 -4.08
N ASP A 95 -17.88 -5.62 -3.70
CA ASP A 95 -18.26 -6.84 -4.40
C ASP A 95 -19.48 -7.45 -3.69
N PRO A 96 -20.69 -7.38 -4.29
CA PRO A 96 -21.88 -7.88 -3.64
C PRO A 96 -21.93 -9.42 -3.52
N GLN A 97 -21.21 -10.13 -4.37
CA GLN A 97 -21.15 -11.60 -4.30
C GLN A 97 -20.32 -12.08 -3.12
N ALA A 98 -19.18 -11.43 -2.90
CA ALA A 98 -18.30 -11.76 -1.80
C ALA A 98 -18.66 -11.03 -0.50
N GLY A 99 -19.41 -9.93 -0.57
CA GLY A 99 -19.70 -9.08 0.58
C GLY A 99 -18.46 -8.35 1.09
N ILE A 100 -17.57 -7.94 0.18
CA ILE A 100 -16.27 -7.38 0.51
C ILE A 100 -16.16 -5.97 -0.07
N TYR A 101 -15.73 -5.04 0.78
CA TYR A 101 -15.36 -3.68 0.38
C TYR A 101 -13.89 -3.61 0.01
N ARG A 102 -13.56 -2.70 -0.89
CA ARG A 102 -12.19 -2.39 -1.27
C ARG A 102 -12.00 -0.89 -1.29
N ILE A 103 -10.91 -0.43 -0.67
CA ILE A 103 -10.43 0.94 -0.81
C ILE A 103 -9.01 0.89 -1.34
N SER A 104 -8.76 1.58 -2.46
CA SER A 104 -7.43 1.68 -3.06
C SER A 104 -6.84 3.04 -2.73
N VAL A 105 -5.58 3.05 -2.29
CA VAL A 105 -4.84 4.27 -1.99
C VAL A 105 -3.48 4.21 -2.69
N ASP A 106 -3.11 5.29 -3.38
CA ASP A 106 -1.80 5.42 -4.01
C ASP A 106 -0.85 6.14 -3.06
N PHE A 107 0.28 5.51 -2.78
CA PHE A 107 1.36 6.10 -1.98
C PHE A 107 2.55 6.40 -2.87
N THR A 108 3.08 7.61 -2.75
CA THR A 108 4.33 8.00 -3.41
C THR A 108 5.38 8.27 -2.36
N TYR A 109 6.55 7.65 -2.50
CA TYR A 109 7.64 7.85 -1.56
C TYR A 109 8.97 7.89 -2.29
N TYR A 110 9.97 8.48 -1.62
CA TYR A 110 11.33 8.61 -2.13
C TYR A 110 12.28 7.79 -1.28
N ARG A 111 13.14 7.03 -1.95
CA ARG A 111 14.15 6.26 -1.22
C ARG A 111 15.40 5.90 -2.05
#